data_4b963d315e8262fb38c086dff980c398
#
_entry.id   4b963d315e8262fb38c086dff980c398
#
_cell.length_a   1.000
_cell.length_b   1.000
_cell.length_c   1.000
_cell.angle_alpha   90.00
_cell.angle_beta   90.00
_cell.angle_gamma   90.00
#
_symmetry.space_group_name_H-M   'P 1'
#
loop_
_entity.id
_entity.type
_entity.pdbx_description
1 polymer ?
#
loop_
_entity_poly.entity_id
_entity_poly.type
_entity_poly.pdbx_seq_one_letter_code
_entity_poly.pdbx_strand_id
1 'polypeptide(L)'
;GNGVSLIIPSLKAGQKVTVSCKTGSTSTARCLDAANLTSVSGSFGTPTKDQVTNVGTVTADGDVVLKTNGGGMNIYSIKVETVGGGSTVTPGSTDKITNAVARNSKVNQMYVTTKSGDVKYYNTADLTSVKFEGDKAIIAPKSGAENDEYDASVQAISFAKKADLGESGDVDNPAGVIQITEAKGWQESAYLKWTPFEGASSYNVYVDDKKIDAQLIRQYKSYYRADVLGLKAGTYSVKVVPVNAEGTEIAGANTASNLVVKSYNREGFAHFKYDGVGAYNNDGTLKAGAKVLYITAKTAKTVSTTVNTGKSETITGLQSIIDAYSKGKDKTPIAFRIIGKVSLSDLDHISSSAEGLQIKGATMNMTFEGVGDDATVYGFGFLLREAESVEFRNFAIMRCLDDAMSLDTDNSHVWIHNMDLFYGKKGGAADQAKGDGTVDIKGDSKYVTVAYNRFWDNGKASMCGMKSETGENWITYHHNWFDHSDSRMARVRTMSVHMYNNYYQHNDV
;
A
#
# COMPACT_ATOMS: atom_id res chain seq x y z
N GLY A 1 26.41 -15.49 -11.29
CA GLY A 1 25.38 -15.81 -10.32
C GLY A 1 25.91 -15.57 -8.92
N ASN A 2 26.13 -14.32 -8.55
CA ASN A 2 26.90 -14.05 -7.37
C ASN A 2 26.01 -13.41 -6.31
N GLY A 3 25.71 -14.19 -5.24
CA GLY A 3 25.51 -13.59 -3.94
C GLY A 3 24.13 -13.02 -3.60
N VAL A 4 23.05 -13.37 -4.30
CA VAL A 4 21.71 -13.04 -3.78
C VAL A 4 21.40 -13.96 -2.60
N SER A 5 21.17 -13.35 -1.44
CA SER A 5 20.70 -14.04 -0.25
C SER A 5 19.30 -13.54 0.09
N LEU A 6 18.42 -14.46 0.48
CA LEU A 6 17.15 -14.13 1.11
C LEU A 6 17.29 -14.32 2.61
N ILE A 7 16.99 -13.30 3.38
CA ILE A 7 17.06 -13.32 4.84
C ILE A 7 15.64 -13.36 5.40
N ILE A 8 15.36 -14.33 6.27
CA ILE A 8 14.13 -14.40 7.07
C ILE A 8 14.54 -13.99 8.48
N PRO A 9 14.22 -12.76 8.92
CA PRO A 9 14.81 -12.19 10.13
C PRO A 9 14.14 -12.66 11.41
N SER A 10 14.89 -12.61 12.50
CA SER A 10 14.38 -12.70 13.87
C SER A 10 13.60 -13.96 14.21
N LEU A 11 13.95 -15.09 13.63
CA LEU A 11 13.30 -16.37 13.93
C LEU A 11 13.80 -16.91 15.29
N LYS A 12 12.95 -17.77 15.88
CA LYS A 12 13.25 -18.44 17.15
C LYS A 12 13.67 -19.88 16.92
N ALA A 13 14.60 -20.39 17.71
CA ALA A 13 14.99 -21.77 17.70
C ALA A 13 13.76 -22.69 17.80
N GLY A 14 13.74 -23.74 16.99
CA GLY A 14 12.61 -24.69 16.93
C GLY A 14 11.50 -24.28 15.95
N GLN A 15 11.44 -23.06 15.45
CA GLN A 15 10.48 -22.71 14.39
C GLN A 15 10.76 -23.52 13.11
N LYS A 16 9.69 -23.85 12.40
CA LYS A 16 9.75 -24.63 11.17
C LYS A 16 9.64 -23.68 9.97
N VAL A 17 10.58 -23.80 9.05
CA VAL A 17 10.59 -23.02 7.80
C VAL A 17 10.38 -23.99 6.64
N THR A 18 9.34 -23.74 5.85
CA THR A 18 9.01 -24.49 4.64
C THR A 18 9.22 -23.61 3.42
N VAL A 19 10.01 -24.06 2.44
CA VAL A 19 10.33 -23.30 1.23
C VAL A 19 10.02 -24.14 0.00
N SER A 20 9.07 -23.70 -0.82
CA SER A 20 8.82 -24.30 -2.14
C SER A 20 9.58 -23.52 -3.20
N CYS A 21 10.42 -24.21 -3.97
CA CYS A 21 11.28 -23.57 -4.96
C CYS A 21 11.59 -24.47 -6.15
N LYS A 22 12.09 -23.86 -7.24
CA LYS A 22 12.56 -24.54 -8.44
C LYS A 22 13.71 -23.76 -9.07
N THR A 23 14.65 -24.47 -9.75
CA THR A 23 15.67 -23.76 -10.54
C THR A 23 15.02 -22.88 -11.62
N GLY A 24 15.55 -21.68 -11.80
CA GLY A 24 15.18 -20.81 -12.93
C GLY A 24 15.82 -21.22 -14.27
N SER A 25 16.55 -22.34 -14.31
CA SER A 25 17.20 -22.87 -15.51
C SER A 25 16.50 -24.13 -16.00
N THR A 26 16.30 -24.24 -17.30
CA THR A 26 15.78 -25.44 -17.95
C THR A 26 16.84 -26.54 -18.09
N SER A 27 18.12 -26.17 -18.06
CA SER A 27 19.26 -27.09 -18.29
C SER A 27 20.07 -27.40 -17.03
N THR A 28 20.11 -26.51 -16.04
CA THR A 28 21.02 -26.61 -14.89
C THR A 28 20.25 -26.89 -13.60
N ALA A 29 20.59 -27.99 -12.91
CA ALA A 29 20.08 -28.25 -11.56
C ALA A 29 20.72 -27.29 -10.55
N ARG A 30 19.90 -26.79 -9.61
CA ARG A 30 20.29 -25.83 -8.55
C ARG A 30 19.60 -26.15 -7.25
N CYS A 31 20.12 -25.61 -6.15
CA CYS A 31 19.51 -25.71 -4.83
C CYS A 31 19.55 -24.37 -4.09
N LEU A 32 18.84 -24.33 -2.97
CA LEU A 32 19.01 -23.32 -1.93
C LEU A 32 19.88 -23.92 -0.82
N ASP A 33 20.98 -23.26 -0.50
CA ASP A 33 21.71 -23.47 0.75
C ASP A 33 21.04 -22.67 1.85
N ALA A 34 20.92 -23.23 3.04
CA ALA A 34 20.28 -22.59 4.18
C ALA A 34 21.23 -22.51 5.38
N ALA A 35 21.40 -21.31 5.94
CA ALA A 35 22.06 -21.11 7.22
C ALA A 35 21.04 -20.95 8.34
N ASN A 36 21.36 -21.45 9.53
CA ASN A 36 20.50 -21.50 10.72
C ASN A 36 19.24 -22.37 10.55
N LEU A 37 19.30 -23.38 9.66
CA LEU A 37 18.27 -24.41 9.49
C LEU A 37 18.88 -25.80 9.50
N THR A 38 18.22 -26.74 10.18
CA THR A 38 18.43 -28.18 10.01
C THR A 38 17.34 -28.75 9.12
N SER A 39 17.70 -29.41 8.00
CA SER A 39 16.72 -30.03 7.10
C SER A 39 15.91 -31.10 7.79
N VAL A 40 14.57 -31.04 7.60
CA VAL A 40 13.61 -32.03 8.11
C VAL A 40 13.07 -32.86 6.94
N SER A 41 12.73 -32.24 5.82
CA SER A 41 12.35 -32.94 4.59
C SER A 41 12.69 -32.08 3.38
N GLY A 42 12.82 -32.69 2.21
CA GLY A 42 13.48 -32.07 1.07
C GLY A 42 14.97 -31.93 1.36
N SER A 43 15.71 -31.32 0.46
CA SER A 43 17.16 -31.15 0.68
C SER A 43 17.58 -29.72 0.35
N PHE A 44 17.68 -28.88 1.37
CA PHE A 44 18.57 -27.74 1.23
C PHE A 44 19.97 -28.23 0.85
N GLY A 45 20.61 -27.55 -0.09
CA GLY A 45 21.94 -27.91 -0.55
C GLY A 45 22.02 -29.04 -1.64
N THR A 46 20.91 -29.69 -1.98
CA THR A 46 20.91 -30.71 -3.05
C THR A 46 20.34 -30.18 -4.37
N PRO A 47 21.15 -30.04 -5.43
CA PRO A 47 20.70 -29.52 -6.70
C PRO A 47 19.67 -30.40 -7.39
N THR A 48 18.57 -29.80 -7.88
CA THR A 48 17.55 -30.47 -8.69
C THR A 48 16.99 -29.55 -9.77
N LYS A 49 16.38 -30.16 -10.80
CA LYS A 49 15.62 -29.44 -11.81
C LYS A 49 14.12 -29.36 -11.48
N ASP A 50 13.68 -30.24 -10.59
CA ASP A 50 12.30 -30.36 -10.20
C ASP A 50 11.91 -29.28 -9.18
N GLN A 51 10.62 -28.96 -9.13
CA GLN A 51 10.08 -28.16 -8.03
C GLN A 51 10.11 -28.98 -6.76
N VAL A 52 10.70 -28.43 -5.71
CA VAL A 52 10.84 -29.08 -4.41
C VAL A 52 10.30 -28.21 -3.29
N THR A 53 9.82 -28.90 -2.25
CA THR A 53 9.46 -28.24 -0.98
C THR A 53 10.46 -28.66 0.09
N ASN A 54 11.32 -27.75 0.47
CA ASN A 54 12.31 -27.94 1.52
C ASN A 54 11.73 -27.52 2.87
N VAL A 55 11.93 -28.33 3.88
CA VAL A 55 11.48 -28.05 5.24
C VAL A 55 12.68 -28.12 6.18
N GLY A 56 12.88 -27.09 6.98
CA GLY A 56 13.92 -27.04 7.99
C GLY A 56 13.43 -26.52 9.33
N THR A 57 14.13 -26.85 10.39
CA THR A 57 13.91 -26.32 11.74
C THR A 57 15.00 -25.32 12.08
N VAL A 58 14.63 -24.15 12.61
CA VAL A 58 15.56 -23.10 13.04
C VAL A 58 16.41 -23.61 14.21
N THR A 59 17.73 -23.51 14.10
CA THR A 59 18.66 -24.09 15.05
C THR A 59 18.96 -23.18 16.24
N ALA A 60 18.95 -21.88 16.02
CA ALA A 60 19.20 -20.86 17.06
C ALA A 60 18.38 -19.62 16.78
N ASP A 61 18.09 -18.82 17.82
CA ASP A 61 17.46 -17.50 17.67
C ASP A 61 18.28 -16.63 16.72
N GLY A 62 17.65 -16.03 15.74
CA GLY A 62 18.30 -15.16 14.75
C GLY A 62 17.77 -15.33 13.35
N ASP A 63 18.51 -14.83 12.39
CA ASP A 63 18.13 -14.83 10.98
C ASP A 63 18.38 -16.17 10.32
N VAL A 64 17.47 -16.58 9.45
CA VAL A 64 17.69 -17.69 8.51
C VAL A 64 18.09 -17.08 7.16
N VAL A 65 19.22 -17.54 6.62
CA VAL A 65 19.75 -17.03 5.35
C VAL A 65 19.68 -18.14 4.30
N LEU A 66 18.95 -17.90 3.22
CA LEU A 66 18.87 -18.78 2.06
C LEU A 66 19.71 -18.21 0.92
N LYS A 67 20.58 -19.03 0.34
CA LYS A 67 21.44 -18.66 -0.80
C LYS A 67 21.28 -19.66 -1.94
N THR A 68 21.42 -19.21 -3.18
CA THR A 68 21.48 -20.12 -4.31
C THR A 68 22.93 -20.56 -4.53
N ASN A 69 23.13 -21.82 -4.93
CA ASN A 69 24.46 -22.37 -5.27
C ASN A 69 24.96 -21.97 -6.67
N GLY A 70 24.27 -21.07 -7.35
CA GLY A 70 24.71 -20.55 -8.66
C GLY A 70 23.55 -20.21 -9.59
N GLY A 71 23.28 -18.93 -9.78
CA GLY A 71 22.22 -18.40 -10.65
C GLY A 71 20.82 -18.46 -10.06
N GLY A 72 19.81 -18.07 -10.83
CA GLY A 72 18.45 -17.83 -10.35
C GLY A 72 17.72 -19.08 -9.87
N MET A 73 17.01 -18.95 -8.78
CA MET A 73 16.00 -19.88 -8.26
C MET A 73 14.66 -19.14 -8.20
N ASN A 74 13.59 -19.83 -8.55
CA ASN A 74 12.23 -19.37 -8.33
C ASN A 74 11.77 -19.88 -6.97
N ILE A 75 11.36 -19.00 -6.10
CA ILE A 75 10.78 -19.32 -4.79
C ILE A 75 9.28 -19.09 -4.91
N TYR A 76 8.48 -20.13 -4.72
CA TYR A 76 7.02 -20.08 -4.86
C TYR A 76 6.32 -19.76 -3.54
N SER A 77 6.88 -20.26 -2.43
CA SER A 77 6.34 -19.95 -1.09
C SER A 77 7.39 -20.11 -0.02
N ILE A 78 7.26 -19.30 1.04
CA ILE A 78 7.97 -19.46 2.30
C ILE A 78 6.93 -19.43 3.41
N LYS A 79 6.93 -20.46 4.25
CA LYS A 79 6.05 -20.55 5.41
C LYS A 79 6.92 -20.70 6.66
N VAL A 80 6.65 -19.90 7.67
CA VAL A 80 7.26 -20.03 9.00
C VAL A 80 6.18 -20.45 9.98
N GLU A 81 6.42 -21.53 10.68
CA GLU A 81 5.51 -22.08 11.69
C GLU A 81 6.16 -21.98 13.06
N THR A 82 5.45 -21.40 14.02
CA THR A 82 5.90 -21.35 15.39
C THR A 82 5.65 -22.70 16.03
N VAL A 83 6.70 -23.36 16.52
CA VAL A 83 6.55 -24.54 17.38
C VAL A 83 6.23 -24.03 18.80
N GLY A 84 4.98 -23.65 19.00
CA GLY A 84 4.42 -23.45 20.33
C GLY A 84 3.76 -24.75 20.77
N GLY A 85 4.12 -25.25 21.93
CA GLY A 85 3.61 -26.49 22.48
C GLY A 85 2.08 -26.53 22.44
N GLY A 86 1.51 -27.42 21.69
CA GLY A 86 0.07 -27.68 21.64
C GLY A 86 -0.26 -28.64 20.52
N SER A 87 -0.65 -29.80 20.85
CA SER A 87 -1.36 -30.86 20.10
C SER A 87 -1.06 -31.00 18.61
N THR A 88 -0.42 -32.09 18.27
CA THR A 88 -0.47 -32.69 16.93
C THR A 88 -1.92 -32.88 16.51
N VAL A 89 -2.39 -32.05 15.59
CA VAL A 89 -3.68 -32.30 14.92
C VAL A 89 -3.43 -33.40 13.90
N THR A 90 -3.95 -34.59 14.17
CA THR A 90 -4.01 -35.69 13.22
C THR A 90 -4.95 -35.31 12.08
N PRO A 91 -4.59 -35.52 10.79
CA PRO A 91 -5.55 -35.29 9.71
C PRO A 91 -6.76 -36.21 9.90
N GLY A 92 -7.95 -35.60 10.04
CA GLY A 92 -9.20 -36.33 10.31
C GLY A 92 -9.83 -36.08 11.68
N SER A 93 -9.18 -35.31 12.57
CA SER A 93 -9.79 -34.87 13.82
C SER A 93 -10.68 -33.65 13.58
N THR A 94 -11.95 -33.78 13.89
CA THR A 94 -12.97 -32.73 13.92
C THR A 94 -12.76 -31.76 15.09
N ASP A 95 -11.59 -31.71 15.69
CA ASP A 95 -11.26 -30.86 16.83
C ASP A 95 -11.11 -29.40 16.45
N LYS A 96 -12.22 -28.78 16.47
CA LYS A 96 -12.60 -27.44 16.91
C LYS A 96 -11.52 -26.35 16.75
N ILE A 97 -11.56 -25.66 15.63
CA ILE A 97 -10.98 -24.30 15.42
C ILE A 97 -11.55 -23.26 16.43
N THR A 98 -12.56 -23.64 17.22
CA THR A 98 -13.20 -22.82 18.25
C THR A 98 -12.26 -22.14 19.24
N ASN A 99 -11.06 -22.66 19.44
CA ASN A 99 -10.13 -22.09 20.43
C ASN A 99 -9.10 -21.12 19.85
N ALA A 100 -8.91 -21.07 18.53
CA ALA A 100 -7.91 -20.18 17.92
C ALA A 100 -8.37 -18.71 17.97
N VAL A 101 -9.64 -18.45 17.73
CA VAL A 101 -10.24 -17.10 17.76
C VAL A 101 -10.28 -16.54 19.18
N ALA A 102 -10.60 -17.38 20.19
CA ALA A 102 -10.69 -16.95 21.58
C ALA A 102 -9.34 -16.69 22.26
N ARG A 103 -8.24 -17.23 21.72
CA ARG A 103 -6.91 -17.13 22.33
C ARG A 103 -6.07 -15.95 21.84
N ASN A 104 -6.42 -15.32 20.75
CA ASN A 104 -5.70 -14.17 20.25
C ASN A 104 -6.42 -12.87 20.65
N SER A 105 -6.09 -12.34 21.83
CA SER A 105 -6.64 -11.07 22.34
C SER A 105 -6.33 -9.85 21.45
N LYS A 106 -5.49 -10.02 20.42
CA LYS A 106 -5.15 -8.96 19.47
C LYS A 106 -6.07 -8.92 18.25
N VAL A 107 -6.87 -9.97 18.03
CA VAL A 107 -7.81 -10.08 16.91
C VAL A 107 -9.22 -9.95 17.44
N ASN A 108 -9.98 -8.99 16.99
CA ASN A 108 -11.34 -8.72 17.46
C ASN A 108 -12.41 -8.78 16.37
N GLN A 109 -12.04 -8.98 15.12
CA GLN A 109 -12.98 -9.17 14.01
C GLN A 109 -12.57 -10.32 13.09
N MET A 110 -13.58 -11.03 12.59
CA MET A 110 -13.48 -12.06 11.58
C MET A 110 -14.30 -11.64 10.36
N TYR A 111 -13.77 -11.89 9.18
CA TYR A 111 -14.39 -11.59 7.90
C TYR A 111 -14.59 -12.86 7.13
N VAL A 112 -15.77 -13.06 6.60
CA VAL A 112 -16.08 -14.11 5.65
C VAL A 112 -16.30 -13.46 4.29
N THR A 113 -15.45 -13.77 3.32
CA THR A 113 -15.58 -13.31 1.95
C THR A 113 -16.11 -14.45 1.09
N THR A 114 -17.18 -14.21 0.35
CA THR A 114 -17.74 -15.17 -0.59
C THR A 114 -17.11 -15.03 -1.98
N LYS A 115 -17.28 -16.03 -2.82
CA LYS A 115 -16.83 -15.99 -4.22
C LYS A 115 -17.53 -14.91 -5.05
N SER A 116 -18.71 -14.44 -4.64
CA SER A 116 -19.39 -13.29 -5.22
C SER A 116 -18.78 -11.95 -4.82
N GLY A 117 -17.84 -11.96 -3.85
CA GLY A 117 -17.21 -10.75 -3.33
C GLY A 117 -17.95 -10.12 -2.15
N ASP A 118 -19.03 -10.72 -1.69
CA ASP A 118 -19.72 -10.24 -0.49
C ASP A 118 -18.86 -10.50 0.74
N VAL A 119 -18.82 -9.53 1.65
CA VAL A 119 -18.04 -9.63 2.91
C VAL A 119 -18.97 -9.46 4.08
N LYS A 120 -19.04 -10.46 4.97
CA LYS A 120 -19.74 -10.39 6.26
C LYS A 120 -18.74 -10.32 7.40
N TYR A 121 -19.05 -9.49 8.39
CA TYR A 121 -18.17 -9.19 9.52
C TYR A 121 -18.76 -9.76 10.80
N TYR A 122 -17.90 -10.29 11.66
CA TYR A 122 -18.25 -10.82 12.97
C TYR A 122 -17.27 -10.29 14.01
N ASN A 123 -17.77 -9.76 15.12
CA ASN A 123 -16.92 -9.57 16.30
C ASN A 123 -16.57 -10.92 16.89
N THR A 124 -15.31 -11.21 17.08
CA THR A 124 -14.87 -12.50 17.63
C THR A 124 -15.39 -12.74 19.06
N ALA A 125 -15.61 -11.65 19.80
CA ALA A 125 -16.21 -11.72 21.15
C ALA A 125 -17.66 -12.19 21.15
N ASP A 126 -18.39 -12.01 20.04
CA ASP A 126 -19.81 -12.35 19.91
C ASP A 126 -20.04 -13.75 19.33
N LEU A 127 -18.97 -14.49 19.06
CA LEU A 127 -19.02 -15.83 18.50
C LEU A 127 -18.86 -16.91 19.59
N THR A 128 -19.66 -17.95 19.49
CA THR A 128 -19.50 -19.17 20.26
C THR A 128 -18.55 -20.13 19.58
N SER A 129 -18.69 -20.29 18.27
CA SER A 129 -17.84 -21.17 17.46
C SER A 129 -17.83 -20.81 15.98
N VAL A 130 -16.75 -21.21 15.32
CA VAL A 130 -16.64 -21.34 13.86
C VAL A 130 -16.27 -22.79 13.60
N LYS A 131 -17.07 -23.50 12.80
CA LYS A 131 -16.85 -24.91 12.46
C LYS A 131 -16.76 -25.06 10.95
N PHE A 132 -16.02 -26.07 10.52
CA PHE A 132 -15.98 -26.51 9.13
C PHE A 132 -16.48 -27.95 9.07
N GLU A 133 -17.53 -28.20 8.28
CA GLU A 133 -18.11 -29.52 8.04
C GLU A 133 -18.14 -29.77 6.54
N GLY A 134 -17.19 -30.56 6.04
CA GLY A 134 -16.95 -30.68 4.58
C GLY A 134 -16.58 -29.31 3.98
N ASP A 135 -17.31 -28.87 2.99
CA ASP A 135 -17.12 -27.57 2.32
C ASP A 135 -17.91 -26.42 2.97
N LYS A 136 -18.59 -26.68 4.09
CA LYS A 136 -19.36 -25.66 4.80
C LYS A 136 -18.60 -25.02 5.94
N ALA A 137 -18.70 -23.70 6.07
CA ALA A 137 -18.35 -22.96 7.27
C ALA A 137 -19.62 -22.60 8.05
N ILE A 138 -19.67 -22.94 9.33
CA ILE A 138 -20.79 -22.70 10.22
C ILE A 138 -20.32 -21.75 11.32
N ILE A 139 -20.96 -20.60 11.42
CA ILE A 139 -20.60 -19.53 12.37
C ILE A 139 -21.73 -19.40 13.39
N ALA A 140 -21.45 -19.73 14.65
CA ALA A 140 -22.42 -19.73 15.72
C ALA A 140 -22.26 -18.48 16.60
N PRO A 141 -23.25 -17.57 16.68
CA PRO A 141 -23.22 -16.43 17.57
C PRO A 141 -23.55 -16.82 19.03
N LYS A 142 -23.02 -16.04 19.97
CA LYS A 142 -23.34 -16.19 21.40
C LYS A 142 -24.79 -15.81 21.78
N SER A 143 -25.41 -14.99 20.94
CA SER A 143 -26.78 -14.51 21.17
C SER A 143 -27.86 -15.61 21.14
N GLY A 144 -27.50 -16.83 20.72
CA GLY A 144 -28.46 -17.89 20.47
C GLY A 144 -29.28 -17.70 19.19
N ALA A 145 -28.92 -16.76 18.35
CA ALA A 145 -29.47 -16.63 17.01
C ALA A 145 -29.08 -17.84 16.16
N GLU A 146 -29.79 -18.03 15.03
CA GLU A 146 -29.44 -19.08 14.06
C GLU A 146 -28.01 -18.96 13.61
N ASN A 147 -27.38 -20.09 13.32
CA ASN A 147 -26.03 -20.14 12.79
C ASN A 147 -26.01 -19.55 11.36
N ASP A 148 -25.01 -18.79 11.04
CA ASP A 148 -24.73 -18.46 9.65
C ASP A 148 -23.98 -19.63 9.00
N GLU A 149 -24.56 -20.19 7.95
CA GLU A 149 -23.95 -21.27 7.17
C GLU A 149 -23.48 -20.75 5.82
N TYR A 150 -22.25 -21.05 5.50
CA TYR A 150 -21.63 -20.79 4.20
C TYR A 150 -21.20 -22.11 3.59
N ASP A 151 -21.68 -22.39 2.42
CA ASP A 151 -21.30 -23.57 1.62
C ASP A 151 -19.97 -23.33 0.87
N ALA A 152 -19.76 -24.04 -0.22
CA ALA A 152 -18.60 -23.87 -1.11
C ALA A 152 -18.47 -22.46 -1.72
N SER A 153 -19.36 -21.52 -1.36
CA SER A 153 -19.29 -20.11 -1.80
C SER A 153 -18.28 -19.29 -1.03
N VAL A 154 -17.75 -19.78 0.10
CA VAL A 154 -16.69 -19.08 0.86
C VAL A 154 -15.41 -19.05 0.04
N GLN A 155 -14.90 -17.84 -0.21
CA GLN A 155 -13.60 -17.62 -0.81
C GLN A 155 -12.50 -17.53 0.24
N ALA A 156 -12.76 -16.82 1.35
CA ALA A 156 -11.79 -16.62 2.42
C ALA A 156 -12.47 -16.35 3.75
N ILE A 157 -11.81 -16.78 4.84
CA ILE A 157 -12.06 -16.30 6.19
C ILE A 157 -10.77 -15.67 6.70
N SER A 158 -10.85 -14.42 7.13
CA SER A 158 -9.70 -13.67 7.62
C SER A 158 -10.01 -13.03 8.97
N PHE A 159 -8.96 -12.67 9.70
CA PHE A 159 -9.06 -12.08 11.02
C PHE A 159 -8.25 -10.79 11.06
N ALA A 160 -8.84 -9.75 11.63
CA ALA A 160 -8.18 -8.47 11.82
C ALA A 160 -8.55 -7.82 13.14
N LYS A 161 -7.76 -6.88 13.58
CA LYS A 161 -8.17 -5.95 14.62
C LYS A 161 -9.14 -4.94 14.03
N LYS A 162 -10.19 -4.62 14.75
CA LYS A 162 -11.11 -3.52 14.38
C LYS A 162 -10.37 -2.21 14.08
N ALA A 163 -9.31 -1.94 14.84
CA ALA A 163 -8.46 -0.76 14.67
C ALA A 163 -7.68 -0.73 13.34
N ASP A 164 -7.42 -1.88 12.74
CA ASP A 164 -6.67 -1.97 11.47
C ASP A 164 -7.54 -1.61 10.25
N LEU A 165 -8.85 -1.54 10.46
CA LEU A 165 -9.85 -1.23 9.43
C LEU A 165 -10.33 0.23 9.47
N GLY A 166 -9.76 1.06 10.34
CA GLY A 166 -10.28 2.37 10.69
C GLY A 166 -11.49 2.23 11.63
N GLU A 167 -11.36 2.72 12.83
CA GLU A 167 -12.50 2.75 13.75
C GLU A 167 -13.46 3.86 13.34
N SER A 168 -14.76 3.53 13.35
CA SER A 168 -15.80 4.55 13.19
C SER A 168 -15.74 5.48 14.41
N GLY A 169 -15.76 6.79 14.15
CA GLY A 169 -15.96 7.78 15.19
C GLY A 169 -17.38 7.73 15.76
N ASP A 170 -17.56 8.35 16.89
CA ASP A 170 -18.88 8.50 17.49
C ASP A 170 -19.64 9.62 16.77
N VAL A 171 -20.84 9.30 16.32
CA VAL A 171 -21.74 10.26 15.65
C VAL A 171 -23.11 10.16 16.29
N ASP A 172 -23.62 11.29 16.73
CA ASP A 172 -25.04 11.45 17.09
C ASP A 172 -25.73 12.23 15.97
N ASN A 173 -26.87 11.75 15.51
CA ASN A 173 -27.63 12.31 14.41
C ASN A 173 -29.05 12.74 14.85
N PRO A 174 -29.23 13.74 15.73
CA PRO A 174 -30.54 14.23 16.10
C PRO A 174 -31.25 14.89 14.89
N ALA A 175 -32.56 15.08 15.02
CA ALA A 175 -33.31 15.80 14.00
C ALA A 175 -32.84 17.25 13.88
N GLY A 176 -32.83 17.78 12.65
CA GLY A 176 -32.47 19.20 12.38
C GLY A 176 -30.96 19.47 12.28
N VAL A 177 -30.12 18.44 12.31
CA VAL A 177 -28.67 18.57 12.02
C VAL A 177 -28.27 17.76 10.81
N ILE A 178 -27.09 18.04 10.26
CA ILE A 178 -26.46 17.24 9.20
C ILE A 178 -26.40 15.78 9.64
N GLN A 179 -26.90 14.89 8.79
CA GLN A 179 -26.86 13.44 9.04
C GLN A 179 -25.54 12.87 8.53
N ILE A 180 -24.61 12.64 9.43
CA ILE A 180 -23.31 12.00 9.12
C ILE A 180 -23.54 10.49 9.01
N THR A 181 -23.29 9.94 7.83
CA THR A 181 -23.51 8.52 7.52
C THR A 181 -22.29 7.65 7.76
N GLU A 182 -21.10 8.24 7.71
CA GLU A 182 -19.85 7.57 7.98
C GLU A 182 -18.81 8.58 8.49
N ALA A 183 -18.04 8.21 9.50
CA ALA A 183 -16.93 9.00 10.00
C ALA A 183 -15.85 8.07 10.52
N LYS A 184 -14.61 8.23 10.02
CA LYS A 184 -13.48 7.38 10.41
C LYS A 184 -12.19 8.17 10.55
N GLY A 185 -11.42 7.83 11.59
CA GLY A 185 -9.99 8.08 11.60
C GLY A 185 -9.26 7.05 10.74
N TRP A 186 -8.19 7.44 10.09
CA TRP A 186 -7.40 6.60 9.20
C TRP A 186 -5.90 6.82 9.45
N GLN A 187 -5.05 6.44 8.50
CA GLN A 187 -3.62 6.70 8.58
C GLN A 187 -3.34 8.17 8.21
N GLU A 188 -2.84 8.95 9.17
CA GLU A 188 -2.51 10.38 9.05
C GLU A 188 -3.62 11.24 8.44
N SER A 189 -4.85 10.76 8.57
CA SER A 189 -6.05 11.36 7.98
C SER A 189 -7.31 10.96 8.71
N ALA A 190 -8.41 11.67 8.44
CA ALA A 190 -9.76 11.31 8.82
C ALA A 190 -10.72 11.69 7.69
N TYR A 191 -11.88 11.06 7.63
CA TYR A 191 -12.90 11.42 6.67
C TYR A 191 -14.30 11.28 7.23
N LEU A 192 -15.22 12.06 6.65
CA LEU A 192 -16.66 12.01 6.94
C LEU A 192 -17.46 11.95 5.65
N LYS A 193 -18.60 11.26 5.71
CA LYS A 193 -19.64 11.30 4.66
C LYS A 193 -20.96 11.72 5.30
N TRP A 194 -21.74 12.53 4.60
CA TRP A 194 -23.06 12.97 5.06
C TRP A 194 -24.03 13.18 3.89
N THR A 195 -25.32 13.13 4.19
CA THR A 195 -26.37 13.42 3.22
C THR A 195 -26.55 14.92 3.01
N PRO A 196 -27.00 15.39 1.82
CA PRO A 196 -27.33 16.78 1.60
C PRO A 196 -28.27 17.31 2.71
N PHE A 197 -28.00 18.51 3.19
CA PHE A 197 -28.80 19.19 4.21
C PHE A 197 -29.66 20.28 3.57
N GLU A 198 -30.93 20.40 3.99
CA GLU A 198 -31.87 21.36 3.45
C GLU A 198 -31.40 22.82 3.72
N GLY A 199 -31.44 23.65 2.69
CA GLY A 199 -30.95 25.04 2.73
C GLY A 199 -29.44 25.21 2.59
N ALA A 200 -28.66 24.12 2.53
CA ALA A 200 -27.22 24.21 2.30
C ALA A 200 -26.88 24.19 0.80
N SER A 201 -26.05 25.14 0.38
CA SER A 201 -25.43 25.20 -0.95
C SER A 201 -24.01 24.64 -0.94
N SER A 202 -23.35 24.69 0.22
CA SER A 202 -21.99 24.17 0.46
C SER A 202 -21.79 23.85 1.94
N TYR A 203 -20.60 23.42 2.30
CA TYR A 203 -20.27 23.05 3.69
C TYR A 203 -18.90 23.59 4.08
N ASN A 204 -18.75 23.94 5.35
CA ASN A 204 -17.49 24.16 6.01
C ASN A 204 -17.19 22.94 6.89
N VAL A 205 -15.94 22.51 6.92
CA VAL A 205 -15.50 21.41 7.78
C VAL A 205 -14.33 21.89 8.64
N TYR A 206 -14.38 21.56 9.91
CA TYR A 206 -13.42 22.00 10.91
C TYR A 206 -12.84 20.79 11.64
N VAL A 207 -11.54 20.79 11.87
CA VAL A 207 -10.83 19.91 12.77
C VAL A 207 -10.07 20.74 13.79
N ASP A 208 -10.27 20.48 15.09
CA ASP A 208 -9.72 21.31 16.17
C ASP A 208 -9.94 22.83 15.93
N ASP A 209 -11.15 23.20 15.56
CA ASP A 209 -11.58 24.56 15.21
C ASP A 209 -10.88 25.21 14.00
N LYS A 210 -10.04 24.48 13.29
CA LYS A 210 -9.41 24.92 12.05
C LYS A 210 -10.21 24.46 10.84
N LYS A 211 -10.62 25.40 10.01
CA LYS A 211 -11.30 25.11 8.75
C LYS A 211 -10.35 24.44 7.77
N ILE A 212 -10.78 23.33 7.18
CA ILE A 212 -10.02 22.67 6.10
C ILE A 212 -10.25 23.40 4.77
N ASP A 213 -9.39 23.12 3.80
CA ASP A 213 -9.54 23.62 2.44
C ASP A 213 -10.82 23.07 1.78
N ALA A 214 -11.59 23.95 1.14
CA ALA A 214 -12.85 23.59 0.49
C ALA A 214 -12.67 22.53 -0.61
N GLN A 215 -11.51 22.43 -1.24
CA GLN A 215 -11.21 21.41 -2.25
C GLN A 215 -11.17 19.98 -1.68
N LEU A 216 -11.05 19.84 -0.37
CA LEU A 216 -11.15 18.55 0.33
C LEU A 216 -12.59 18.13 0.61
N ILE A 217 -13.57 18.98 0.31
CA ILE A 217 -15.00 18.71 0.47
C ILE A 217 -15.59 18.43 -0.91
N ARG A 218 -16.07 17.22 -1.12
CA ARG A 218 -16.51 16.76 -2.43
C ARG A 218 -17.96 16.31 -2.42
N GLN A 219 -18.68 16.67 -3.48
CA GLN A 219 -20.05 16.21 -3.71
C GLN A 219 -20.02 14.95 -4.60
N TYR A 220 -20.69 13.92 -4.15
CA TYR A 220 -21.02 12.73 -4.91
C TYR A 220 -22.51 12.69 -5.25
N LYS A 221 -22.98 11.68 -5.96
CA LYS A 221 -24.37 11.61 -6.45
C LYS A 221 -25.41 11.74 -5.32
N SER A 222 -25.17 11.15 -4.16
CA SER A 222 -26.13 11.07 -3.05
C SER A 222 -25.57 11.53 -1.70
N TYR A 223 -24.31 11.91 -1.63
CA TYR A 223 -23.67 12.32 -0.38
C TYR A 223 -22.53 13.30 -0.64
N TYR A 224 -22.10 13.95 0.42
CA TYR A 224 -20.87 14.73 0.50
C TYR A 224 -19.82 13.94 1.28
N ARG A 225 -18.56 14.18 0.96
CA ARG A 225 -17.40 13.65 1.68
C ARG A 225 -16.38 14.75 1.93
N ALA A 226 -15.83 14.78 3.13
CA ALA A 226 -14.65 15.57 3.45
C ALA A 226 -13.51 14.65 3.87
N ASP A 227 -12.32 14.96 3.39
CA ASP A 227 -11.08 14.28 3.77
C ASP A 227 -10.16 15.27 4.49
N VAL A 228 -9.72 14.93 5.70
CA VAL A 228 -8.80 15.72 6.52
C VAL A 228 -7.45 15.05 6.46
N LEU A 229 -6.45 15.65 5.85
CA LEU A 229 -5.15 15.07 5.57
C LEU A 229 -4.03 15.75 6.38
N GLY A 230 -2.94 15.04 6.62
CA GLY A 230 -1.78 15.56 7.33
C GLY A 230 -1.99 15.66 8.83
N LEU A 231 -2.72 14.72 9.40
CA LEU A 231 -2.95 14.61 10.83
C LEU A 231 -1.86 13.75 11.49
N LYS A 232 -1.39 14.20 12.62
CA LYS A 232 -0.57 13.38 13.52
C LYS A 232 -1.41 12.26 14.14
N ALA A 233 -0.80 11.15 14.50
CA ALA A 233 -1.51 10.11 15.25
C ALA A 233 -2.12 10.67 16.55
N GLY A 234 -3.39 10.40 16.76
CA GLY A 234 -4.17 10.94 17.88
C GLY A 234 -5.66 10.73 17.71
N THR A 235 -6.44 11.32 18.57
CA THR A 235 -7.91 11.28 18.51
C THR A 235 -8.46 12.69 18.20
N TYR A 236 -9.34 12.76 17.22
CA TYR A 236 -9.84 14.03 16.68
C TYR A 236 -11.35 14.10 16.72
N SER A 237 -11.85 15.35 16.66
CA SER A 237 -13.25 15.65 16.36
C SER A 237 -13.32 16.48 15.10
N VAL A 238 -14.25 16.14 14.21
CA VAL A 238 -14.46 16.86 12.96
C VAL A 238 -15.90 17.32 12.87
N LYS A 239 -16.08 18.64 12.72
CA LYS A 239 -17.38 19.30 12.65
C LYS A 239 -17.69 19.70 11.21
N VAL A 240 -18.90 19.39 10.76
CA VAL A 240 -19.46 19.83 9.47
C VAL A 240 -20.53 20.89 9.74
N VAL A 241 -20.45 22.00 9.04
CA VAL A 241 -21.36 23.13 9.16
C VAL A 241 -21.99 23.43 7.80
N PRO A 242 -23.34 23.51 7.68
CA PRO A 242 -23.98 23.85 6.43
C PRO A 242 -23.84 25.33 6.14
N VAL A 243 -23.68 25.67 4.85
CA VAL A 243 -23.52 27.04 4.36
C VAL A 243 -24.57 27.32 3.29
N ASN A 244 -25.31 28.42 3.42
CA ASN A 244 -26.35 28.79 2.47
C ASN A 244 -25.79 29.39 1.16
N ALA A 245 -26.67 29.80 0.26
CA ALA A 245 -26.28 30.35 -1.05
C ALA A 245 -25.52 31.69 -0.94
N GLU A 246 -25.76 32.44 0.16
CA GLU A 246 -25.09 33.72 0.45
C GLU A 246 -23.70 33.54 1.08
N GLY A 247 -23.25 32.29 1.27
CA GLY A 247 -21.94 31.96 1.87
C GLY A 247 -21.93 32.06 3.40
N THR A 248 -23.09 32.10 4.04
CA THR A 248 -23.22 32.21 5.50
C THR A 248 -23.47 30.84 6.10
N GLU A 249 -22.79 30.54 7.21
CA GLU A 249 -23.07 29.33 7.99
C GLU A 249 -24.46 29.44 8.64
N ILE A 250 -25.22 28.33 8.50
CA ILE A 250 -26.57 28.22 9.05
C ILE A 250 -26.65 27.16 10.14
N ALA A 251 -27.73 27.13 10.89
CA ALA A 251 -27.98 26.10 11.90
C ALA A 251 -28.02 24.70 11.26
N GLY A 252 -27.66 23.66 12.03
CA GLY A 252 -27.67 22.28 11.57
C GLY A 252 -26.28 21.63 11.52
N ALA A 253 -25.27 22.27 12.12
CA ALA A 253 -23.95 21.66 12.26
C ALA A 253 -24.00 20.34 13.01
N ASN A 254 -23.12 19.39 12.62
CA ASN A 254 -22.92 18.14 13.34
C ASN A 254 -21.43 17.82 13.47
N THR A 255 -21.08 17.02 14.47
CA THR A 255 -19.71 16.66 14.81
C THR A 255 -19.58 15.14 14.95
N ALA A 256 -18.57 14.59 14.28
CA ALA A 256 -18.06 13.26 14.58
C ALA A 256 -16.87 13.37 15.53
N SER A 257 -16.89 12.62 16.62
CA SER A 257 -15.84 12.61 17.65
C SER A 257 -15.14 11.24 17.73
N ASN A 258 -14.10 11.17 18.52
CA ASN A 258 -13.32 9.94 18.73
C ASN A 258 -12.77 9.31 17.44
N LEU A 259 -12.41 10.12 16.46
CA LEU A 259 -11.77 9.68 15.24
C LEU A 259 -10.31 9.35 15.53
N VAL A 260 -9.99 8.06 15.61
CA VAL A 260 -8.64 7.57 15.94
C VAL A 260 -7.79 7.58 14.68
N VAL A 261 -6.84 8.49 14.61
CA VAL A 261 -5.84 8.59 13.53
C VAL A 261 -4.57 7.86 13.94
N LYS A 262 -4.02 7.08 13.03
CA LYS A 262 -2.75 6.33 13.22
C LYS A 262 -1.68 6.85 12.29
N SER A 263 -0.42 6.62 12.63
CA SER A 263 0.69 6.87 11.70
C SER A 263 0.75 5.81 10.61
N TYR A 264 1.23 6.18 9.44
CA TYR A 264 1.76 5.20 8.48
C TYR A 264 2.97 4.47 9.09
N ASN A 265 3.16 3.23 8.67
CA ASN A 265 4.35 2.48 9.03
C ASN A 265 5.54 2.94 8.17
N ARG A 266 6.52 3.56 8.79
CA ARG A 266 7.74 4.08 8.15
C ARG A 266 8.92 3.12 8.23
N GLU A 267 8.68 1.86 8.50
CA GLU A 267 9.73 0.83 8.40
C GLU A 267 10.26 0.74 6.97
N GLY A 268 11.53 0.40 6.84
CA GLY A 268 12.19 0.27 5.56
C GLY A 268 13.20 1.38 5.28
N PHE A 269 13.93 1.20 4.20
CA PHE A 269 15.12 2.02 3.94
C PHE A 269 14.84 3.44 3.44
N ALA A 270 13.62 3.75 2.96
CA ALA A 270 13.31 5.12 2.56
C ALA A 270 13.54 6.15 3.68
N HIS A 271 13.32 5.74 4.93
CA HIS A 271 13.50 6.59 6.12
C HIS A 271 14.83 6.35 6.84
N PHE A 272 15.73 5.53 6.31
CA PHE A 272 16.98 5.21 6.96
C PHE A 272 17.88 6.43 7.07
N LYS A 273 18.12 6.91 8.31
CA LYS A 273 18.88 8.13 8.60
C LYS A 273 18.37 9.36 7.84
N TYR A 274 17.05 9.42 7.58
CA TYR A 274 16.44 10.51 6.85
C TYR A 274 15.16 10.99 7.58
N ASP A 275 15.05 12.29 7.77
CA ASP A 275 13.96 12.87 8.57
C ASP A 275 12.85 13.40 7.67
N GLY A 276 11.84 12.55 7.48
CA GLY A 276 10.68 12.84 6.64
C GLY A 276 10.97 12.74 5.13
N VAL A 277 10.35 11.79 4.46
CA VAL A 277 10.39 11.66 2.99
C VAL A 277 9.24 12.47 2.38
N GLY A 278 9.50 13.16 1.28
CA GLY A 278 8.49 13.98 0.62
C GLY A 278 8.18 15.28 1.39
N ALA A 279 6.92 15.68 1.33
CA ALA A 279 6.43 16.93 1.92
C ALA A 279 6.03 16.83 3.40
N TYR A 280 6.15 15.64 4.00
CA TYR A 280 5.66 15.34 5.35
C TYR A 280 6.77 15.05 6.34
N ASN A 281 6.53 15.40 7.60
CA ASN A 281 7.33 14.99 8.76
C ASN A 281 7.05 13.51 9.12
N ASN A 282 7.92 12.92 9.94
CA ASN A 282 7.73 11.53 10.41
C ASN A 282 6.49 11.34 11.29
N ASP A 283 5.88 12.40 11.80
CA ASP A 283 4.64 12.35 12.57
C ASP A 283 3.37 12.48 11.72
N GLY A 284 3.50 12.60 10.39
CA GLY A 284 2.39 12.70 9.44
C GLY A 284 1.91 14.12 9.16
N THR A 285 2.46 15.13 9.82
CA THR A 285 2.14 16.53 9.54
C THR A 285 2.93 17.08 8.36
N LEU A 286 2.38 18.04 7.64
CA LEU A 286 3.10 18.75 6.59
C LEU A 286 4.35 19.45 7.16
N LYS A 287 5.46 19.39 6.43
CA LYS A 287 6.66 20.15 6.76
C LYS A 287 6.38 21.66 6.76
N ALA A 288 7.08 22.39 7.59
CA ALA A 288 6.92 23.86 7.68
C ALA A 288 7.11 24.52 6.31
N GLY A 289 6.17 25.40 5.94
CA GLY A 289 6.18 26.10 4.67
C GLY A 289 5.82 25.25 3.45
N ALA A 290 5.38 24.00 3.65
CA ALA A 290 4.97 23.14 2.54
C ALA A 290 3.86 23.77 1.71
N LYS A 291 4.04 23.71 0.40
CA LYS A 291 3.00 24.10 -0.57
C LYS A 291 2.04 22.92 -0.78
N VAL A 292 0.76 23.19 -0.93
CA VAL A 292 -0.26 22.18 -1.25
C VAL A 292 -0.95 22.59 -2.55
N LEU A 293 -0.94 21.71 -3.53
CA LEU A 293 -1.58 21.92 -4.82
C LEU A 293 -2.59 20.80 -5.09
N TYR A 294 -3.78 21.16 -5.51
CA TYR A 294 -4.86 20.23 -5.80
C TYR A 294 -4.91 19.94 -7.30
N ILE A 295 -4.73 18.68 -7.66
CA ILE A 295 -4.62 18.20 -9.02
C ILE A 295 -5.88 17.43 -9.39
N THR A 296 -6.65 17.98 -10.30
CA THR A 296 -7.85 17.37 -10.89
C THR A 296 -7.71 17.35 -12.41
N ALA A 297 -8.60 16.68 -13.13
CA ALA A 297 -8.67 16.75 -14.58
C ALA A 297 -8.76 18.21 -15.09
N LYS A 298 -9.38 19.11 -14.31
CA LYS A 298 -9.51 20.52 -14.71
C LYS A 298 -8.29 21.38 -14.36
N THR A 299 -7.56 21.01 -13.30
CA THR A 299 -6.49 21.87 -12.77
C THR A 299 -5.09 21.41 -13.15
N ALA A 300 -4.88 20.19 -13.59
CA ALA A 300 -3.55 19.68 -13.91
C ALA A 300 -2.78 20.57 -14.90
N LYS A 301 -3.45 21.18 -15.89
CA LYS A 301 -2.85 22.15 -16.83
C LYS A 301 -2.69 23.56 -16.28
N THR A 302 -3.52 23.95 -15.32
CA THR A 302 -3.67 25.37 -14.94
C THR A 302 -3.27 25.65 -13.51
N VAL A 303 -2.98 24.63 -12.71
CA VAL A 303 -2.46 24.82 -11.35
C VAL A 303 -1.17 25.63 -11.39
N SER A 304 -1.06 26.62 -10.50
CA SER A 304 0.08 27.53 -10.48
C SER A 304 0.65 27.65 -9.08
N THR A 305 1.95 27.82 -9.00
CA THR A 305 2.65 28.16 -7.77
C THR A 305 3.92 28.94 -8.07
N THR A 306 4.39 29.68 -7.08
CA THR A 306 5.69 30.36 -7.17
C THR A 306 6.80 29.37 -6.89
N VAL A 307 7.82 29.30 -7.76
CA VAL A 307 9.00 28.43 -7.64
C VAL A 307 10.25 29.30 -7.76
N ASN A 308 11.24 29.01 -6.93
CA ASN A 308 12.57 29.61 -7.08
C ASN A 308 13.36 28.83 -8.13
N THR A 309 13.55 29.43 -9.30
CA THR A 309 14.38 28.85 -10.40
C THR A 309 15.78 29.51 -10.49
N GLY A 310 16.18 30.29 -9.47
CA GLY A 310 17.26 31.28 -9.43
C GLY A 310 16.68 32.67 -9.27
N LYS A 311 15.43 32.85 -9.56
CA LYS A 311 14.56 33.97 -9.22
C LYS A 311 13.18 33.43 -8.89
N SER A 312 12.33 34.23 -8.21
CA SER A 312 10.96 33.84 -7.91
C SER A 312 10.09 33.97 -9.17
N GLU A 313 9.50 32.87 -9.62
CA GLU A 313 8.69 32.81 -10.84
C GLU A 313 7.39 32.06 -10.56
N THR A 314 6.26 32.56 -11.09
CA THR A 314 5.01 31.82 -11.11
C THR A 314 5.05 30.81 -12.26
N ILE A 315 4.95 29.54 -11.93
CA ILE A 315 4.96 28.43 -12.86
C ILE A 315 3.56 27.82 -12.93
N THR A 316 3.08 27.50 -14.12
CA THR A 316 1.75 26.95 -14.37
C THR A 316 1.83 25.61 -15.07
N GLY A 317 1.04 24.64 -14.62
CA GLY A 317 1.00 23.28 -15.13
C GLY A 317 1.77 22.29 -14.25
N LEU A 318 1.25 21.08 -14.12
CA LEU A 318 1.80 20.08 -13.20
C LEU A 318 3.25 19.71 -13.58
N GLN A 319 3.49 19.30 -14.83
CA GLN A 319 4.84 18.94 -15.26
C GLN A 319 5.78 20.16 -15.25
N SER A 320 5.30 21.32 -15.67
CA SER A 320 6.09 22.56 -15.63
C SER A 320 6.57 22.92 -14.21
N ILE A 321 5.74 22.70 -13.21
CA ILE A 321 6.13 22.92 -11.81
C ILE A 321 7.21 21.91 -11.39
N ILE A 322 7.05 20.63 -11.74
CA ILE A 322 8.04 19.58 -11.46
C ILE A 322 9.37 19.92 -12.14
N ASP A 323 9.36 20.34 -13.41
CA ASP A 323 10.55 20.74 -14.16
C ASP A 323 11.26 21.98 -13.54
N ALA A 324 10.48 22.89 -12.98
CA ALA A 324 11.05 24.04 -12.27
C ALA A 324 11.77 23.62 -10.97
N TYR A 325 11.21 22.67 -10.21
CA TYR A 325 11.87 22.07 -9.04
C TYR A 325 13.13 21.29 -9.44
N SER A 326 13.14 20.64 -10.60
CA SER A 326 14.27 19.90 -11.13
C SER A 326 15.53 20.76 -11.37
N LYS A 327 15.39 22.09 -11.41
CA LYS A 327 16.54 23.01 -11.42
C LYS A 327 17.30 23.05 -10.09
N GLY A 328 16.77 22.43 -9.03
CA GLY A 328 17.41 22.25 -7.72
C GLY A 328 17.58 23.52 -6.89
N LYS A 329 16.94 24.64 -7.27
CA LYS A 329 17.01 25.93 -6.55
C LYS A 329 15.92 26.09 -5.49
N ASP A 330 14.73 25.50 -5.72
CA ASP A 330 13.65 25.45 -4.75
C ASP A 330 13.65 24.07 -4.08
N LYS A 331 13.73 24.05 -2.77
CA LYS A 331 13.63 22.84 -1.93
C LYS A 331 12.43 22.90 -0.99
N THR A 332 11.53 23.89 -1.20
CA THR A 332 10.32 24.02 -0.41
C THR A 332 9.49 22.75 -0.56
N PRO A 333 9.09 22.10 0.54
CA PRO A 333 8.27 20.90 0.45
C PRO A 333 6.96 21.18 -0.32
N ILE A 334 6.53 20.22 -1.14
CA ILE A 334 5.33 20.38 -1.96
C ILE A 334 4.53 19.08 -2.00
N ALA A 335 3.23 19.17 -1.70
CA ALA A 335 2.27 18.08 -1.80
C ALA A 335 1.32 18.33 -2.98
N PHE A 336 1.29 17.39 -3.92
CA PHE A 336 0.31 17.32 -4.99
C PHE A 336 -0.83 16.40 -4.59
N ARG A 337 -2.00 16.95 -4.30
CA ARG A 337 -3.20 16.25 -3.88
C ARG A 337 -4.06 15.89 -5.07
N ILE A 338 -4.05 14.63 -5.48
CA ILE A 338 -4.79 14.11 -6.63
C ILE A 338 -6.24 13.87 -6.21
N ILE A 339 -7.19 14.49 -6.90
CA ILE A 339 -8.62 14.36 -6.64
C ILE A 339 -9.32 13.78 -7.88
N GLY A 340 -9.96 12.64 -7.70
CA GLY A 340 -10.65 11.91 -8.75
C GLY A 340 -9.68 11.43 -9.83
N LYS A 341 -10.18 11.21 -11.06
CA LYS A 341 -9.38 10.70 -12.16
C LYS A 341 -8.69 11.84 -12.92
N VAL A 342 -7.35 11.74 -13.03
CA VAL A 342 -6.50 12.60 -13.85
C VAL A 342 -5.91 11.75 -14.98
N SER A 343 -6.16 12.13 -16.22
CA SER A 343 -5.74 11.39 -17.42
C SER A 343 -4.53 12.04 -18.08
N LEU A 344 -3.81 11.30 -18.91
CA LEU A 344 -2.68 11.81 -19.70
C LEU A 344 -3.05 13.10 -20.47
N SER A 345 -4.24 13.16 -21.04
CA SER A 345 -4.71 14.34 -21.78
C SER A 345 -4.95 15.58 -20.93
N ASP A 346 -5.01 15.42 -19.59
CA ASP A 346 -5.23 16.51 -18.65
C ASP A 346 -3.93 17.20 -18.22
N LEU A 347 -2.78 16.63 -18.57
CA LEU A 347 -1.46 17.20 -18.27
C LEU A 347 -1.14 18.38 -19.19
N ASP A 348 -0.39 19.35 -18.69
CA ASP A 348 0.12 20.48 -19.47
C ASP A 348 1.10 20.00 -20.57
N HIS A 349 2.02 19.10 -20.22
CA HIS A 349 2.85 18.35 -21.14
C HIS A 349 3.42 17.10 -20.47
N ILE A 350 4.15 16.29 -21.18
CA ILE A 350 4.91 15.15 -20.70
C ILE A 350 6.41 15.36 -20.95
N SER A 351 7.23 15.02 -19.97
CA SER A 351 8.69 15.08 -20.08
C SER A 351 9.34 13.70 -20.28
N SER A 352 8.55 12.63 -20.15
CA SER A 352 8.91 11.27 -20.56
C SER A 352 7.92 10.75 -21.58
N SER A 353 8.40 10.33 -22.76
CA SER A 353 7.55 9.70 -23.77
C SER A 353 7.14 8.27 -23.39
N ALA A 354 7.88 7.64 -22.49
CA ALA A 354 7.60 6.29 -22.01
C ALA A 354 6.62 6.32 -20.83
N GLU A 355 6.91 7.03 -19.75
CA GLU A 355 6.06 7.00 -18.54
C GLU A 355 5.05 8.17 -18.50
N GLY A 356 5.40 9.36 -18.97
CA GLY A 356 4.60 10.57 -18.94
C GLY A 356 5.22 11.67 -18.08
N LEU A 357 5.00 11.68 -16.76
CA LEU A 357 5.63 12.64 -15.87
C LEU A 357 7.09 12.26 -15.58
N GLN A 358 7.97 13.26 -15.52
CA GLN A 358 9.36 13.09 -15.13
C GLN A 358 9.71 13.96 -13.93
N ILE A 359 10.32 13.33 -12.93
CA ILE A 359 10.89 13.97 -11.73
C ILE A 359 12.40 13.78 -11.83
N LYS A 360 13.16 14.87 -12.03
CA LYS A 360 14.59 14.80 -12.33
C LYS A 360 15.40 15.74 -11.48
N GLY A 361 16.53 15.23 -10.98
CA GLY A 361 17.55 15.99 -10.27
C GLY A 361 17.12 16.53 -8.93
N ALA A 362 18.06 16.74 -8.04
CA ALA A 362 17.93 17.46 -6.77
C ALA A 362 17.06 16.79 -5.69
N THR A 363 17.13 17.37 -4.50
CA THR A 363 16.23 17.08 -3.36
C THR A 363 14.88 17.73 -3.65
N MET A 364 13.87 16.90 -3.88
CA MET A 364 12.55 17.34 -4.33
C MET A 364 11.61 17.69 -3.17
N ASN A 365 11.69 16.99 -2.04
CA ASN A 365 10.73 17.08 -0.93
C ASN A 365 9.28 17.07 -1.42
N MET A 366 8.96 16.13 -2.27
CA MET A 366 7.73 16.09 -3.06
C MET A 366 6.87 14.90 -2.69
N THR A 367 5.59 15.13 -2.41
CA THR A 367 4.62 14.05 -2.18
C THR A 367 3.51 14.13 -3.21
N PHE A 368 3.20 13.02 -3.83
CA PHE A 368 1.97 12.80 -4.59
C PHE A 368 1.03 11.97 -3.73
N GLU A 369 -0.14 12.53 -3.40
CA GLU A 369 -1.11 11.83 -2.55
C GLU A 369 -2.52 11.89 -3.12
N GLY A 370 -3.22 10.77 -3.04
CA GLY A 370 -4.63 10.70 -3.40
C GLY A 370 -5.54 11.19 -2.27
N VAL A 371 -6.60 11.87 -2.64
CA VAL A 371 -7.65 12.32 -1.72
C VAL A 371 -8.87 11.42 -1.88
N GLY A 372 -9.24 10.74 -0.81
CA GLY A 372 -10.38 9.83 -0.78
C GLY A 372 -10.12 8.47 -1.43
N ASP A 373 -11.18 7.84 -1.95
CA ASP A 373 -11.15 6.46 -2.43
C ASP A 373 -11.05 6.35 -3.96
N ASP A 374 -11.10 7.47 -4.69
CA ASP A 374 -11.25 7.51 -6.14
C ASP A 374 -10.10 8.23 -6.88
N ALA A 375 -9.07 8.64 -6.15
CA ALA A 375 -7.90 9.28 -6.75
C ALA A 375 -7.18 8.31 -7.71
N THR A 376 -7.11 8.68 -8.99
CA THR A 376 -6.60 7.80 -10.04
C THR A 376 -5.78 8.58 -11.06
N VAL A 377 -4.57 8.13 -11.32
CA VAL A 377 -3.74 8.51 -12.47
C VAL A 377 -4.02 7.52 -13.60
N TYR A 378 -4.40 8.01 -14.76
CA TYR A 378 -4.85 7.19 -15.87
C TYR A 378 -4.11 7.49 -17.17
N GLY A 379 -3.47 6.48 -17.72
CA GLY A 379 -2.80 6.56 -19.02
C GLY A 379 -1.40 7.16 -18.98
N PHE A 380 -0.83 7.39 -17.78
CA PHE A 380 0.56 7.82 -17.59
C PHE A 380 1.11 7.28 -16.27
N GLY A 381 2.41 7.37 -16.11
CA GLY A 381 3.16 6.99 -14.92
C GLY A 381 4.20 8.06 -14.56
N PHE A 382 5.23 7.67 -13.81
CA PHE A 382 6.26 8.55 -13.27
C PHE A 382 7.65 7.99 -13.54
N LEU A 383 8.51 8.79 -14.15
CA LEU A 383 9.94 8.53 -14.30
C LEU A 383 10.73 9.37 -13.29
N LEU A 384 11.53 8.72 -12.46
CA LEU A 384 12.42 9.38 -11.51
C LEU A 384 13.89 9.19 -11.94
N ARG A 385 14.65 10.27 -11.95
CA ARG A 385 16.09 10.28 -12.22
C ARG A 385 16.81 11.24 -11.28
N GLU A 386 17.80 10.77 -10.56
CA GLU A 386 18.62 11.59 -9.66
C GLU A 386 17.76 12.37 -8.64
N ALA A 387 16.58 11.86 -8.30
CA ALA A 387 15.62 12.51 -7.42
C ALA A 387 15.75 11.99 -5.99
N GLU A 388 15.70 12.90 -5.02
CA GLU A 388 15.75 12.59 -3.61
C GLU A 388 14.50 13.09 -2.88
N SER A 389 14.03 12.34 -1.90
CA SER A 389 12.89 12.71 -1.05
C SER A 389 11.58 12.85 -1.84
N VAL A 390 11.12 11.74 -2.40
CA VAL A 390 9.84 11.65 -3.13
C VAL A 390 8.95 10.58 -2.51
N GLU A 391 7.71 10.93 -2.25
CA GLU A 391 6.70 10.04 -1.68
C GLU A 391 5.49 9.91 -2.62
N PHE A 392 5.01 8.68 -2.79
CA PHE A 392 3.77 8.39 -3.51
C PHE A 392 2.84 7.60 -2.62
N ARG A 393 1.60 8.06 -2.41
CA ARG A 393 0.65 7.40 -1.52
C ARG A 393 -0.81 7.57 -1.88
N ASN A 394 -1.61 6.57 -1.58
CA ASN A 394 -3.07 6.60 -1.52
C ASN A 394 -3.77 6.97 -2.85
N PHE A 395 -3.25 6.54 -3.99
CA PHE A 395 -3.94 6.66 -5.27
C PHE A 395 -3.68 5.46 -6.18
N ALA A 396 -4.50 5.31 -7.21
CA ALA A 396 -4.34 4.28 -8.23
C ALA A 396 -3.54 4.79 -9.43
N ILE A 397 -2.73 3.91 -10.03
CA ILE A 397 -2.17 4.11 -11.36
C ILE A 397 -2.72 3.02 -12.28
N MET A 398 -3.32 3.43 -13.39
CA MET A 398 -3.97 2.54 -14.34
C MET A 398 -3.57 2.88 -15.77
N ARG A 399 -3.36 1.85 -16.60
CA ARG A 399 -3.13 2.01 -18.04
C ARG A 399 -1.96 2.93 -18.37
N CYS A 400 -0.91 2.92 -17.56
CA CYS A 400 0.33 3.64 -17.85
C CYS A 400 0.90 3.24 -19.23
N LEU A 401 1.71 4.11 -19.79
CA LEU A 401 2.25 3.93 -21.15
C LEU A 401 3.31 2.83 -21.20
N ASP A 402 4.18 2.82 -20.20
CA ASP A 402 5.24 1.85 -19.97
C ASP A 402 5.25 1.45 -18.50
N ASP A 403 6.26 1.80 -17.70
CA ASP A 403 6.24 1.60 -16.25
C ASP A 403 5.23 2.55 -15.56
N ALA A 404 4.54 2.09 -14.53
CA ALA A 404 3.76 2.98 -13.67
C ALA A 404 4.68 3.89 -12.85
N MET A 405 5.79 3.33 -12.34
CA MET A 405 6.86 4.06 -11.66
C MET A 405 8.20 3.48 -12.06
N SER A 406 9.02 4.26 -12.72
CA SER A 406 10.38 3.93 -13.13
C SER A 406 11.39 4.74 -12.33
N LEU A 407 12.08 4.14 -11.38
CA LEU A 407 13.20 4.71 -10.66
C LEU A 407 14.47 4.37 -11.44
N ASP A 408 14.84 5.20 -12.40
CA ASP A 408 15.76 4.81 -13.47
C ASP A 408 17.24 5.02 -13.12
N THR A 409 17.60 6.12 -12.43
CA THR A 409 19.01 6.45 -12.17
C THR A 409 19.16 7.19 -10.85
N ASP A 410 20.07 6.74 -9.98
CA ASP A 410 20.60 7.42 -8.78
C ASP A 410 19.55 8.11 -7.87
N ASN A 411 18.34 7.55 -7.78
CA ASN A 411 17.33 8.08 -6.89
C ASN A 411 17.63 7.69 -5.44
N SER A 412 17.18 8.49 -4.48
CA SER A 412 17.33 8.17 -3.06
C SER A 412 16.16 8.65 -2.21
N HIS A 413 15.91 7.92 -1.12
CA HIS A 413 14.84 8.23 -0.18
C HIS A 413 13.48 8.37 -0.89
N VAL A 414 13.07 7.31 -1.58
CA VAL A 414 11.78 7.22 -2.27
C VAL A 414 10.87 6.25 -1.53
N TRP A 415 9.65 6.69 -1.23
CA TRP A 415 8.65 5.90 -0.53
C TRP A 415 7.38 5.75 -1.36
N ILE A 416 7.07 4.52 -1.74
CA ILE A 416 5.89 4.15 -2.55
C ILE A 416 5.00 3.28 -1.67
N HIS A 417 3.84 3.80 -1.25
CA HIS A 417 3.01 3.08 -0.30
C HIS A 417 1.51 3.33 -0.43
N ASN A 418 0.73 2.35 0.02
CA ASN A 418 -0.73 2.42 0.00
C ASN A 418 -1.31 2.78 -1.38
N MET A 419 -0.70 2.23 -2.44
CA MET A 419 -1.09 2.45 -3.81
C MET A 419 -1.87 1.26 -4.37
N ASP A 420 -2.78 1.53 -5.29
CA ASP A 420 -3.39 0.53 -6.17
C ASP A 420 -2.73 0.59 -7.55
N LEU A 421 -1.95 -0.43 -7.88
CA LEU A 421 -1.14 -0.48 -9.08
C LEU A 421 -1.71 -1.52 -10.05
N PHE A 422 -2.43 -1.05 -11.07
CA PHE A 422 -3.08 -1.89 -12.08
C PHE A 422 -2.22 -2.06 -13.32
N TYR A 423 -2.61 -3.00 -14.18
CA TYR A 423 -1.91 -3.29 -15.42
C TYR A 423 -1.79 -2.06 -16.35
N GLY A 424 -0.72 -2.05 -17.11
CA GLY A 424 -0.42 -1.02 -18.09
C GLY A 424 -1.22 -1.15 -19.39
N LYS A 425 -0.88 -0.32 -20.35
CA LYS A 425 -1.49 -0.31 -21.68
C LYS A 425 -0.75 -1.28 -22.59
N LYS A 426 -1.46 -2.17 -23.28
CA LYS A 426 -0.89 -2.94 -24.37
C LYS A 426 -0.47 -2.04 -25.53
N GLY A 427 0.73 -2.26 -26.07
CA GLY A 427 1.33 -1.42 -27.12
C GLY A 427 2.12 -0.25 -26.54
N GLY A 428 2.49 0.71 -27.35
CA GLY A 428 3.44 1.76 -26.94
C GLY A 428 4.82 1.20 -26.70
N ALA A 429 5.44 1.53 -25.56
CA ALA A 429 6.71 0.96 -25.13
C ALA A 429 6.57 -0.40 -24.46
N ALA A 430 5.34 -0.78 -24.05
CA ALA A 430 5.05 -2.04 -23.38
C ALA A 430 5.22 -3.24 -24.31
N ASP A 431 5.91 -4.26 -23.85
CA ASP A 431 6.18 -5.49 -24.59
C ASP A 431 5.24 -6.65 -24.26
N GLN A 432 4.27 -6.44 -23.37
CA GLN A 432 3.31 -7.45 -22.92
C GLN A 432 1.85 -6.98 -23.03
N ALA A 433 0.93 -7.96 -22.98
CA ALA A 433 -0.51 -7.69 -23.09
C ALA A 433 -1.06 -6.79 -22.00
N LYS A 434 -0.48 -6.86 -20.79
CA LYS A 434 -0.87 -6.11 -19.59
C LYS A 434 0.09 -4.94 -19.27
N GLY A 435 0.86 -4.48 -20.24
CA GLY A 435 1.86 -3.44 -20.07
C GLY A 435 3.25 -3.97 -19.69
N ASP A 436 4.22 -3.08 -19.46
CA ASP A 436 5.56 -3.43 -19.01
C ASP A 436 5.65 -3.46 -17.49
N GLY A 437 6.66 -2.85 -16.90
CA GLY A 437 6.87 -2.82 -15.47
C GLY A 437 5.78 -2.04 -14.73
N THR A 438 5.62 -2.31 -13.45
CA THR A 438 4.74 -1.50 -12.62
C THR A 438 5.56 -0.64 -11.69
N VAL A 439 6.48 -1.23 -10.91
CA VAL A 439 7.46 -0.49 -10.13
C VAL A 439 8.85 -1.04 -10.42
N ASP A 440 9.61 -0.34 -11.22
CA ASP A 440 10.96 -0.72 -11.60
C ASP A 440 12.01 0.16 -10.92
N ILE A 441 12.97 -0.44 -10.23
CA ILE A 441 14.04 0.22 -9.49
C ILE A 441 15.36 -0.18 -10.13
N LYS A 442 16.08 0.81 -10.67
CA LYS A 442 17.22 0.61 -11.55
C LYS A 442 18.33 1.63 -11.25
N GLY A 443 19.50 1.46 -11.90
CA GLY A 443 20.53 2.49 -12.06
C GLY A 443 21.04 3.07 -10.74
N ASP A 444 21.42 2.21 -9.80
CA ASP A 444 21.95 2.58 -8.47
C ASP A 444 20.98 3.40 -7.58
N SER A 445 19.68 3.41 -7.91
CA SER A 445 18.67 3.94 -6.99
C SER A 445 18.75 3.22 -5.64
N LYS A 446 18.66 3.96 -4.52
CA LYS A 446 18.92 3.47 -3.17
C LYS A 446 17.98 4.07 -2.13
N TYR A 447 17.92 3.43 -0.96
CA TYR A 447 17.03 3.86 0.13
C TYR A 447 15.58 3.99 -0.33
N VAL A 448 15.04 2.93 -0.93
CA VAL A 448 13.67 2.87 -1.43
C VAL A 448 12.84 1.92 -0.59
N THR A 449 11.62 2.32 -0.27
CA THR A 449 10.63 1.44 0.37
C THR A 449 9.38 1.37 -0.49
N VAL A 450 8.96 0.14 -0.80
CA VAL A 450 7.71 -0.20 -1.50
C VAL A 450 6.85 -0.98 -0.50
N ALA A 451 5.75 -0.40 0.00
CA ALA A 451 5.02 -0.95 1.13
C ALA A 451 3.51 -0.76 1.07
N TYR A 452 2.75 -1.76 1.54
CA TYR A 452 1.29 -1.69 1.60
C TYR A 452 0.61 -1.39 0.24
N ASN A 453 1.26 -1.73 -0.88
CA ASN A 453 0.69 -1.57 -2.21
C ASN A 453 -0.03 -2.84 -2.65
N ARG A 454 -1.06 -2.68 -3.45
CA ARG A 454 -1.66 -3.75 -4.22
C ARG A 454 -1.19 -3.68 -5.67
N PHE A 455 -0.45 -4.71 -6.08
CA PHE A 455 -0.12 -4.94 -7.49
C PHE A 455 -1.18 -5.87 -8.04
N TRP A 456 -2.01 -5.40 -8.95
CA TRP A 456 -3.15 -6.16 -9.43
C TRP A 456 -3.15 -6.32 -10.94
N ASP A 457 -3.19 -7.57 -11.39
CA ASP A 457 -3.29 -7.96 -12.79
C ASP A 457 -2.20 -7.34 -13.68
N ASN A 458 -0.98 -7.29 -13.14
CA ASN A 458 0.18 -6.71 -13.83
C ASN A 458 0.86 -7.75 -14.72
N GLY A 459 1.36 -7.34 -15.88
CA GLY A 459 2.21 -8.19 -16.72
C GLY A 459 3.59 -8.43 -16.07
N LYS A 460 4.20 -7.37 -15.55
CA LYS A 460 5.48 -7.38 -14.84
C LYS A 460 5.34 -6.49 -13.61
N ALA A 461 5.20 -7.07 -12.41
CA ALA A 461 4.86 -6.30 -11.23
C ALA A 461 5.99 -5.39 -10.75
N SER A 462 7.21 -5.91 -10.57
CA SER A 462 8.33 -5.09 -10.09
C SER A 462 9.69 -5.68 -10.41
N MET A 463 10.63 -4.83 -10.75
CA MET A 463 12.02 -5.19 -10.99
C MET A 463 12.96 -4.39 -10.08
N CYS A 464 13.94 -5.07 -9.51
CA CYS A 464 15.05 -4.48 -8.79
C CYS A 464 16.37 -4.84 -9.48
N GLY A 465 16.91 -3.88 -10.20
CA GLY A 465 18.21 -3.99 -10.89
C GLY A 465 18.16 -4.54 -12.32
N MET A 466 18.97 -3.92 -13.17
CA MET A 466 19.14 -4.26 -14.58
C MET A 466 20.38 -5.11 -14.87
N LYS A 467 21.45 -5.01 -14.10
CA LYS A 467 22.79 -5.60 -14.12
C LYS A 467 23.93 -4.58 -13.93
N SER A 468 23.63 -3.29 -14.00
CA SER A 468 24.61 -2.21 -13.93
C SER A 468 24.81 -1.68 -12.52
N GLU A 469 24.00 -2.12 -11.59
CA GLU A 469 24.00 -1.65 -10.21
C GLU A 469 25.22 -2.19 -9.46
N THR A 470 25.77 -1.37 -8.56
CA THR A 470 26.99 -1.67 -7.81
C THR A 470 26.73 -2.41 -6.50
N GLY A 471 25.44 -2.56 -6.10
CA GLY A 471 25.02 -3.11 -4.81
C GLY A 471 24.88 -2.06 -3.73
N GLU A 472 24.58 -2.49 -2.49
CA GLU A 472 24.33 -1.59 -1.34
C GLU A 472 23.21 -0.57 -1.59
N ASN A 473 22.20 -0.97 -2.34
CA ASN A 473 21.09 -0.09 -2.73
C ASN A 473 20.08 0.10 -1.59
N TRP A 474 19.95 -0.88 -0.70
CA TRP A 474 19.06 -0.80 0.46
C TRP A 474 17.60 -0.57 0.07
N ILE A 475 17.01 -1.55 -0.57
CA ILE A 475 15.61 -1.54 -1.02
C ILE A 475 14.77 -2.40 -0.08
N THR A 476 13.59 -1.93 0.32
CA THR A 476 12.65 -2.70 1.12
C THR A 476 11.33 -2.90 0.39
N TYR A 477 10.82 -4.14 0.42
CA TYR A 477 9.45 -4.48 0.06
C TYR A 477 8.76 -5.11 1.24
N HIS A 478 7.69 -4.51 1.77
CA HIS A 478 6.94 -5.11 2.87
C HIS A 478 5.43 -4.86 2.78
N HIS A 479 4.66 -5.83 3.27
CA HIS A 479 3.19 -5.75 3.32
C HIS A 479 2.53 -5.42 1.97
N ASN A 480 3.17 -5.73 0.86
CA ASN A 480 2.54 -5.60 -0.45
C ASN A 480 1.69 -6.83 -0.76
N TRP A 481 0.65 -6.61 -1.51
CA TRP A 481 -0.18 -7.66 -2.07
C TRP A 481 0.05 -7.75 -3.57
N PHE A 482 0.69 -8.85 -4.01
CA PHE A 482 0.83 -9.19 -5.42
C PHE A 482 -0.32 -10.12 -5.79
N ASP A 483 -1.22 -9.66 -6.66
CA ASP A 483 -2.50 -10.26 -6.96
C ASP A 483 -2.69 -10.39 -8.48
N HIS A 484 -2.72 -11.64 -8.99
CA HIS A 484 -2.84 -11.95 -10.42
C HIS A 484 -1.75 -11.32 -11.31
N SER A 485 -0.54 -11.17 -10.80
CA SER A 485 0.60 -10.68 -11.58
C SER A 485 1.25 -11.82 -12.37
N ASP A 486 1.59 -11.56 -13.64
CA ASP A 486 2.15 -12.60 -14.53
C ASP A 486 3.63 -12.87 -14.23
N SER A 487 4.38 -11.86 -13.72
CA SER A 487 5.82 -12.03 -13.41
C SER A 487 6.38 -10.92 -12.52
N ARG A 488 7.60 -11.11 -12.01
CA ARG A 488 8.43 -10.11 -11.30
C ARG A 488 7.86 -9.62 -9.96
N MET A 489 7.65 -10.49 -8.99
CA MET A 489 7.10 -10.16 -7.66
C MET A 489 8.12 -10.18 -6.48
N ALA A 490 9.27 -9.50 -6.41
CA ALA A 490 9.94 -8.70 -7.42
C ALA A 490 11.08 -9.51 -8.08
N ARG A 491 11.46 -9.14 -9.30
CA ARG A 491 12.64 -9.70 -9.95
C ARG A 491 13.89 -8.96 -9.46
N VAL A 492 14.75 -9.63 -8.71
CA VAL A 492 15.97 -9.02 -8.13
C VAL A 492 17.19 -9.38 -8.95
N ARG A 493 17.98 -8.37 -9.31
CA ARG A 493 19.31 -8.50 -9.93
C ARG A 493 20.24 -7.45 -9.34
N THR A 494 21.44 -7.85 -8.94
CA THR A 494 22.53 -6.96 -8.51
C THR A 494 22.22 -5.96 -7.37
N MET A 495 20.99 -5.86 -6.89
CA MET A 495 20.58 -4.96 -5.81
C MET A 495 20.48 -5.67 -4.46
N SER A 496 20.69 -4.93 -3.37
CA SER A 496 20.45 -5.37 -2.00
C SER A 496 18.99 -5.09 -1.62
N VAL A 497 18.20 -6.16 -1.46
CA VAL A 497 16.76 -6.05 -1.23
C VAL A 497 16.35 -6.81 0.03
N HIS A 498 15.57 -6.16 0.88
CA HIS A 498 14.93 -6.75 2.05
C HIS A 498 13.43 -6.90 1.80
N MET A 499 12.95 -8.14 1.82
CA MET A 499 11.53 -8.46 1.55
C MET A 499 10.93 -9.21 2.74
N TYR A 500 9.81 -8.71 3.28
CA TYR A 500 9.10 -9.37 4.37
C TYR A 500 7.59 -9.06 4.38
N ASN A 501 6.79 -9.97 4.91
CA ASN A 501 5.34 -9.81 5.08
C ASN A 501 4.58 -9.41 3.80
N ASN A 502 5.09 -9.77 2.61
CA ASN A 502 4.35 -9.60 1.38
C ASN A 502 3.39 -10.78 1.18
N TYR A 503 2.25 -10.53 0.59
CA TYR A 503 1.25 -11.53 0.25
C TYR A 503 1.19 -11.75 -1.27
N TYR A 504 1.17 -13.00 -1.69
CA TYR A 504 1.20 -13.39 -3.09
C TYR A 504 0.00 -14.28 -3.39
N GLN A 505 -0.85 -13.85 -4.32
CA GLN A 505 -2.09 -14.54 -4.66
C GLN A 505 -2.25 -14.68 -6.17
N HIS A 506 -2.50 -15.90 -6.65
CA HIS A 506 -2.80 -16.20 -8.06
C HIS A 506 -1.80 -15.60 -9.07
N ASN A 507 -0.54 -15.55 -8.72
CA ASN A 507 0.50 -15.05 -9.61
C ASN A 507 1.08 -16.17 -10.46
N ASP A 508 1.39 -15.86 -11.71
CA ASP A 508 2.18 -16.75 -12.57
C ASP A 508 3.68 -16.53 -12.32
N VAL A 509 4.46 -17.62 -12.38
CA VAL A 509 5.91 -17.55 -12.13
C VAL A 509 6.68 -18.30 -13.23
#